data_d12d446a00553bb89c7fe5cdb172790e
#
_entry.id   d12d446a00553bb89c7fe5cdb172790e
#
_cell.length_a   1.000
_cell.length_b   1.000
_cell.length_c   1.000
_cell.angle_alpha   90.00
_cell.angle_beta   90.00
_cell.angle_gamma   90.00
#
_symmetry.space_group_name_H-M   'P 1'
#
loop_
_entity.id
_entity.type
_entity.pdbx_description
1 polymer ?
#
loop_
_entity_poly.entity_id
_entity_poly.type
_entity_poly.pdbx_seq_one_letter_code
_entity_poly.pdbx_strand_id
1 'polypeptide(L)'
;MTTPETQHRVLHRAPRHPHAWFWLLLASQVCVAVLWWQFGWRVGLPVMLASHLVLVWGTLVPQSRLFSPVLNRLPTREKQVWLTIDDGPSHETEAVLDLLDRHDAKA
;
A
#
# COMPACT_ATOMS: atom_id res chain seq x y z
N MET A 1 4.52 -6.54 -27.30
CA MET A 1 5.43 -5.43 -26.96
C MET A 1 4.61 -4.37 -26.25
N THR A 2 4.74 -4.27 -24.94
CA THR A 2 4.09 -3.19 -24.19
C THR A 2 4.96 -1.95 -24.34
N THR A 3 4.39 -0.88 -24.89
CA THR A 3 5.11 0.39 -25.03
C THR A 3 5.45 0.96 -23.65
N PRO A 4 6.57 1.70 -23.48
CA PRO A 4 6.93 2.34 -22.22
C PRO A 4 5.80 3.17 -21.63
N GLU A 5 4.99 3.76 -22.48
CA GLU A 5 3.81 4.57 -22.12
C GLU A 5 2.71 3.73 -21.47
N THR A 6 2.54 2.47 -21.91
CA THR A 6 1.54 1.56 -21.32
C THR A 6 1.98 1.09 -19.94
N GLN A 7 3.28 0.83 -19.75
CA GLN A 7 3.86 0.49 -18.44
C GLN A 7 3.73 1.64 -17.46
N HIS A 8 4.06 2.87 -17.87
CA HIS A 8 3.92 4.07 -17.05
C HIS A 8 2.46 4.27 -16.59
N ARG A 9 1.50 4.02 -17.45
CA ARG A 9 0.07 4.14 -17.13
C ARG A 9 -0.40 3.12 -16.10
N VAL A 10 0.12 1.90 -16.13
CA VAL A 10 -0.24 0.85 -15.17
C VAL A 10 0.36 1.12 -13.78
N LEU A 11 1.61 1.58 -13.75
CA LEU A 11 2.33 1.87 -12.50
C LEU A 11 1.76 3.09 -11.76
N HIS A 12 1.25 4.07 -12.49
CA HIS A 12 0.69 5.31 -11.92
C HIS A 12 -0.85 5.32 -11.81
N ARG A 13 -1.49 4.16 -11.90
CA ARG A 13 -2.95 4.09 -11.77
C ARG A 13 -3.35 4.35 -10.32
N ALA A 14 -3.68 5.60 -10.03
CA ALA A 14 -4.22 5.98 -8.73
C ALA A 14 -5.53 5.21 -8.44
N PRO A 15 -5.77 4.78 -7.21
CA PRO A 15 -7.02 4.17 -6.84
C PRO A 15 -8.17 5.16 -7.04
N ARG A 16 -9.33 4.65 -7.48
CA ARG A 16 -10.52 5.47 -7.76
C ARG A 16 -11.00 6.25 -6.54
N HIS A 17 -10.80 5.66 -5.36
CA HIS A 17 -11.14 6.24 -4.06
C HIS A 17 -10.00 6.03 -3.08
N PRO A 18 -8.95 6.89 -3.11
CA PRO A 18 -7.75 6.68 -2.31
C PRO A 18 -8.01 6.75 -0.79
N HIS A 19 -9.07 7.44 -0.37
CA HIS A 19 -9.42 7.61 1.04
C HIS A 19 -10.58 6.72 1.50
N ALA A 20 -11.04 5.77 0.68
CA ALA A 20 -12.17 4.90 1.04
C ALA A 20 -11.90 4.12 2.33
N TRP A 21 -10.68 3.61 2.51
CA TRP A 21 -10.27 2.89 3.72
C TRP A 21 -10.42 3.74 4.99
N PHE A 22 -10.09 5.03 4.92
CA PHE A 22 -10.19 5.95 6.05
C PHE A 22 -11.67 6.17 6.46
N TRP A 23 -12.55 6.37 5.49
CA TRP A 23 -13.98 6.53 5.76
C TRP A 23 -14.61 5.25 6.30
N LEU A 24 -14.22 4.08 5.78
CA LEU A 24 -14.65 2.79 6.31
C LEU A 24 -14.15 2.56 7.73
N LEU A 25 -12.91 2.92 8.02
CA LEU A 25 -12.37 2.89 9.37
C LEU A 25 -13.18 3.78 10.31
N LEU A 26 -13.40 5.03 9.93
CA LEU A 26 -14.16 5.98 10.73
C LEU A 26 -15.58 5.45 11.01
N ALA A 27 -16.26 4.96 9.98
CA ALA A 27 -17.60 4.38 10.12
C ALA A 27 -17.59 3.16 11.07
N SER A 28 -16.59 2.30 10.97
CA SER A 28 -16.45 1.14 11.87
C SER A 28 -16.24 1.55 13.32
N GLN A 29 -15.47 2.59 13.59
CA GLN A 29 -15.25 3.09 14.96
C GLN A 29 -16.50 3.74 15.54
N VAL A 30 -17.26 4.47 14.74
CA VAL A 30 -18.57 5.01 15.14
C VAL A 30 -19.54 3.86 15.48
N CYS A 31 -19.58 2.81 14.66
CA CYS A 31 -20.38 1.63 14.91
C CYS A 31 -19.98 0.94 16.24
N VAL A 32 -18.68 0.77 16.49
CA VAL A 32 -18.16 0.23 17.75
C VAL A 32 -18.63 1.07 18.94
N ALA A 33 -18.52 2.39 18.86
CA ALA A 33 -18.94 3.29 19.94
C ALA A 33 -20.44 3.19 20.23
N VAL A 34 -21.28 3.14 19.18
CA VAL A 34 -22.74 3.00 19.33
C VAL A 34 -23.10 1.66 19.95
N LEU A 35 -22.50 0.56 19.48
CA LEU A 35 -22.76 -0.78 20.03
C LEU A 35 -22.29 -0.89 21.48
N TRP A 36 -21.15 -0.27 21.79
CA TRP A 36 -20.67 -0.21 23.18
C TRP A 36 -21.62 0.55 24.08
N TRP A 37 -22.15 1.68 23.62
CA TRP A 37 -23.11 2.48 24.37
C TRP A 37 -24.43 1.75 24.59
N GLN A 38 -24.98 1.09 23.57
CA GLN A 38 -26.28 0.46 23.63
C GLN A 38 -26.29 -0.90 24.33
N PHE A 39 -25.26 -1.71 24.08
CA PHE A 39 -25.20 -3.11 24.52
C PHE A 39 -24.11 -3.38 25.56
N GLY A 40 -23.34 -2.36 25.91
CA GLY A 40 -22.27 -2.45 26.90
C GLY A 40 -21.00 -3.14 26.39
N TRP A 41 -20.05 -3.30 27.31
CA TRP A 41 -18.71 -3.80 27.01
C TRP A 41 -18.67 -5.23 26.45
N ARG A 42 -19.64 -6.07 26.81
CA ARG A 42 -19.71 -7.47 26.34
C ARG A 42 -19.89 -7.60 24.84
N VAL A 43 -20.52 -6.62 24.20
CA VAL A 43 -20.68 -6.53 22.75
C VAL A 43 -19.65 -5.58 22.15
N GLY A 44 -19.42 -4.44 22.76
CA GLY A 44 -18.52 -3.42 22.26
C GLY A 44 -17.06 -3.90 22.15
N LEU A 45 -16.57 -4.63 23.15
CA LEU A 45 -15.20 -5.12 23.17
C LEU A 45 -14.90 -6.13 22.03
N PRO A 46 -15.69 -7.19 21.80
CA PRO A 46 -15.48 -8.10 20.68
C PRO A 46 -15.53 -7.41 19.32
N VAL A 47 -16.47 -6.48 19.13
CA VAL A 47 -16.59 -5.72 17.85
C VAL A 47 -15.38 -4.81 17.64
N MET A 48 -14.90 -4.15 18.69
CA MET A 48 -13.69 -3.34 18.65
C MET A 48 -12.49 -4.19 18.27
N LEU A 49 -12.28 -5.34 18.94
CA LEU A 49 -11.18 -6.25 18.63
C LEU A 49 -11.25 -6.76 17.19
N ALA A 50 -12.45 -7.12 16.70
CA ALA A 50 -12.63 -7.57 15.32
C ALA A 50 -12.24 -6.48 14.32
N SER A 51 -12.64 -5.22 14.54
CA SER A 51 -12.27 -4.09 13.67
C SER A 51 -10.76 -3.86 13.65
N HIS A 52 -10.09 -3.96 14.80
CA HIS A 52 -8.64 -3.82 14.88
C HIS A 52 -7.88 -4.99 14.23
N LEU A 53 -8.38 -6.22 14.36
CA LEU A 53 -7.81 -7.37 13.68
C LEU A 53 -7.85 -7.24 12.15
N VAL A 54 -8.89 -6.64 11.58
CA VAL A 54 -8.97 -6.33 10.15
C VAL A 54 -7.86 -5.35 9.74
N LEU A 55 -7.62 -4.31 10.54
CA LEU A 55 -6.56 -3.34 10.28
C LEU A 55 -5.16 -3.97 10.38
N VAL A 56 -4.94 -4.77 11.43
CA VAL A 56 -3.68 -5.50 11.61
C VAL A 56 -3.44 -6.45 10.45
N TRP A 57 -4.46 -7.19 10.02
CA TRP A 57 -4.37 -8.04 8.84
C TRP A 57 -4.00 -7.24 7.58
N GLY A 58 -4.66 -6.09 7.37
CA GLY A 58 -4.37 -5.20 6.25
C GLY A 58 -2.94 -4.68 6.24
N THR A 59 -2.35 -4.52 7.43
CA THR A 59 -0.96 -4.03 7.59
C THR A 59 0.06 -5.16 7.43
N LEU A 60 -0.20 -6.33 8.00
CA LEU A 60 0.77 -7.43 8.05
C LEU A 60 0.78 -8.30 6.79
N VAL A 61 -0.32 -8.34 6.03
CA VAL A 61 -0.41 -9.14 4.81
C VAL A 61 0.04 -8.32 3.61
N PRO A 62 1.20 -8.61 3.00
CA PRO A 62 1.76 -7.80 1.90
C PRO A 62 0.87 -7.72 0.66
N GLN A 63 0.03 -8.74 0.42
CA GLN A 63 -0.91 -8.79 -0.71
C GLN A 63 -2.26 -8.13 -0.37
N SER A 64 -2.45 -7.67 0.84
CA SER A 64 -3.65 -6.95 1.26
C SER A 64 -3.83 -5.70 0.40
N ARG A 65 -5.07 -5.48 -0.06
CA ARG A 65 -5.45 -4.27 -0.81
C ARG A 65 -6.32 -3.35 0.03
N LEU A 66 -6.27 -3.50 1.35
CA LEU A 66 -7.12 -2.75 2.27
C LEU A 66 -6.85 -1.24 2.18
N PHE A 67 -5.59 -0.84 2.20
CA PHE A 67 -5.19 0.57 2.21
C PHE A 67 -4.91 1.13 0.82
N SER A 68 -4.28 0.32 -0.04
CA SER A 68 -3.91 0.74 -1.39
C SER A 68 -3.76 -0.47 -2.32
N PRO A 69 -3.85 -0.25 -3.65
CA PRO A 69 -3.48 -1.27 -4.61
C PRO A 69 -2.01 -1.65 -4.44
N VAL A 70 -1.73 -2.95 -4.35
CA VAL A 70 -0.37 -3.47 -4.23
C VAL A 70 0.05 -4.10 -5.55
N LEU A 71 1.19 -3.68 -6.07
CA LEU A 71 1.78 -4.23 -7.27
C LEU A 71 2.75 -5.36 -6.88
N ASN A 72 2.34 -6.61 -7.10
CA ASN A 72 3.15 -7.79 -6.75
C ASN A 72 4.00 -8.29 -7.91
N ARG A 73 3.65 -7.91 -9.14
CA ARG A 73 4.34 -8.33 -10.35
C ARG A 73 4.34 -7.20 -11.36
N LEU A 74 5.45 -7.05 -12.06
CA LEU A 74 5.51 -6.16 -13.22
C LEU A 74 4.61 -6.70 -14.33
N PRO A 75 3.78 -5.85 -14.97
CA PRO A 75 2.89 -6.24 -16.06
C PRO A 75 3.67 -6.41 -17.39
N THR A 76 4.70 -7.25 -17.38
CA THR A 76 5.56 -7.50 -18.52
C THR A 76 5.82 -8.99 -18.71
N ARG A 77 6.09 -9.41 -19.94
CA ARG A 77 6.57 -10.76 -20.29
C ARG A 77 8.08 -10.80 -20.49
N GLU A 78 8.73 -9.66 -20.47
CA GLU A 78 10.18 -9.53 -20.60
C GLU A 78 10.86 -9.77 -19.26
N LYS A 79 12.14 -10.15 -19.30
CA LYS A 79 12.96 -10.28 -18.09
C LYS A 79 13.33 -8.87 -17.61
N GLN A 80 12.52 -8.32 -16.73
CA GLN A 80 12.72 -7.00 -16.12
C GLN A 80 12.87 -7.14 -14.61
N VAL A 81 13.69 -6.29 -14.03
CA VAL A 81 13.90 -6.18 -12.59
C VAL A 81 13.55 -4.76 -12.20
N TRP A 82 12.80 -4.63 -11.12
CA TRP A 82 12.53 -3.33 -10.50
C TRP A 82 13.59 -3.08 -9.42
N LEU A 83 14.43 -2.10 -9.67
CA LEU A 83 15.42 -1.65 -8.69
C LEU A 83 14.80 -0.55 -7.84
N THR A 84 14.81 -0.72 -6.52
CA THR A 84 14.39 0.28 -5.52
C THR A 84 15.55 0.58 -4.58
N ILE A 85 15.64 1.83 -4.17
CA ILE A 85 16.60 2.32 -3.18
C ILE A 85 15.78 2.89 -2.05
N ASP A 86 15.75 2.19 -0.91
CA ASP A 86 14.84 2.51 0.19
C ASP A 86 15.43 3.54 1.18
N ASP A 87 16.77 3.65 1.23
CA ASP A 87 17.47 4.56 2.13
C ASP A 87 18.14 5.70 1.35
N GLY A 88 18.02 6.91 1.88
CA GLY A 88 18.67 8.08 1.31
C GLY A 88 17.90 9.39 1.56
N PRO A 89 18.44 10.52 1.16
CA PRO A 89 19.79 10.71 0.61
C PRO A 89 20.92 10.54 1.65
N SER A 90 22.07 10.04 1.20
CA SER A 90 23.28 9.86 2.01
C SER A 90 24.50 10.42 1.25
N HIS A 91 25.68 10.40 1.89
CA HIS A 91 26.93 10.77 1.24
C HIS A 91 27.32 9.87 0.05
N GLU A 92 26.68 8.69 -0.07
CA GLU A 92 26.91 7.75 -1.18
C GLU A 92 25.96 7.97 -2.36
N THR A 93 24.97 8.85 -2.21
CA THR A 93 23.93 9.07 -3.23
C THR A 93 24.51 9.45 -4.59
N GLU A 94 25.52 10.33 -4.63
CA GLU A 94 26.18 10.74 -5.89
C GLU A 94 26.86 9.55 -6.58
N ALA A 95 27.55 8.70 -5.80
CA ALA A 95 28.22 7.51 -6.35
C ALA A 95 27.21 6.49 -6.90
N VAL A 96 26.06 6.35 -6.27
CA VAL A 96 24.96 5.49 -6.74
C VAL A 96 24.37 6.03 -8.04
N LEU A 97 24.12 7.34 -8.12
CA LEU A 97 23.62 7.98 -9.34
C LEU A 97 24.60 7.82 -10.51
N ASP A 98 25.90 8.03 -10.28
CA ASP A 98 26.93 7.82 -11.30
C ASP A 98 26.98 6.36 -11.79
N LEU A 99 26.73 5.40 -10.89
CA LEU A 99 26.69 3.99 -11.25
C LEU A 99 25.46 3.66 -12.10
N LEU A 100 24.29 4.21 -11.74
CA LEU A 100 23.05 4.05 -12.52
C LEU A 100 23.23 4.62 -13.93
N ASP A 101 23.81 5.81 -14.05
CA ASP A 101 24.05 6.48 -15.34
C ASP A 101 25.03 5.68 -16.21
N ARG A 102 26.10 5.13 -15.64
CA ARG A 102 27.05 4.28 -16.38
C ARG A 102 26.42 3.02 -16.96
N HIS A 103 25.38 2.49 -16.31
CA HIS A 103 24.70 1.27 -16.72
C HIS A 103 23.37 1.53 -17.43
N ASP A 104 23.03 2.79 -17.72
CA ASP A 104 21.71 3.20 -18.24
C ASP A 104 20.54 2.56 -17.45
N ALA A 105 20.74 2.46 -16.12
CA ALA A 105 19.78 1.87 -15.21
C ALA A 105 18.92 2.95 -14.55
N LYS A 106 17.68 2.61 -14.32
CA LYS A 106 16.71 3.48 -13.62
C LYS A 106 16.28 2.82 -12.31
N ALA A 107 16.14 3.62 -11.27
CA ALA A 107 15.66 3.22 -9.95
C ALA A 107 14.48 4.07 -9.49
#